data_806a2c7997f6f1c56fee2db3cb0e445d
#
_entry.id   806a2c7997f6f1c56fee2db3cb0e445d
#
_cell.length_a   1.000
_cell.length_b   1.000
_cell.length_c   1.000
_cell.angle_alpha   90.00
_cell.angle_beta   90.00
_cell.angle_gamma   90.00
#
_symmetry.space_group_name_H-M   'P 1'
#
loop_
_entity.id
_entity.type
_entity.pdbx_description
1 polymer ?
#
loop_
_entity_poly.entity_id
_entity_poly.type
_entity_poly.pdbx_seq_one_letter_code
_entity_poly.pdbx_strand_id
1 'polypeptide(L)'
;SLTIPGIRYVVDSGLVRLSRYNPRTRIQELRVEQISRASARQRRGRCGRLRDGVCVHLYSEETLNESAEFTPPEIQRSSLAGVILQMASLNLPPLGEFPLVDEPASALIREGMRTLNDLRALDGTRLTRTGRSLAALPLDPQLGKMLLEAHQHKVLPEMLVIVAFLSIPDPRERPFEKAAEADSAHRRFQSDKSDFIGILNLWLALEEFRTKNSNQVLKRFCIKNYLNYRRVREWRNLVDDLTAIMAENRCVSDGKIDLERLSYDTLHKVLLSGLPRQLGGYNRETRLFSDMGGKKYLIFPGSGLARRKSPPDFMLSFALVETTRVFGRCNAEVKAEWLEQIAPWLCAYVYDNVYWDDRSGFVYARERVTAGQLIINSGRRCHYAKTHPKEAREVFIREGLV
;
A
#
# COMPACT_ATOMS: atom_id res chain seq x y z
N SER A 1 -24.09 0.02 13.60
CA SER A 1 -25.10 -0.51 12.68
C SER A 1 -26.30 0.40 12.64
N LEU A 2 -26.66 0.91 11.46
CA LEU A 2 -27.84 1.75 11.29
C LEU A 2 -29.11 0.92 11.55
N THR A 3 -29.97 1.40 12.45
CA THR A 3 -31.32 0.86 12.63
C THR A 3 -32.26 1.65 11.74
N ILE A 4 -32.84 0.99 10.74
CA ILE A 4 -33.87 1.59 9.90
C ILE A 4 -35.21 1.20 10.54
N PRO A 5 -36.00 2.17 11.02
CA PRO A 5 -37.31 1.86 11.61
C PRO A 5 -38.27 1.33 10.53
N GLY A 6 -39.15 0.40 10.94
CA GLY A 6 -40.24 -0.09 10.08
C GLY A 6 -39.89 -1.20 9.10
N ILE A 7 -38.68 -1.78 9.15
CA ILE A 7 -38.35 -2.97 8.35
C ILE A 7 -39.22 -4.15 8.81
N ARG A 8 -40.02 -4.70 7.88
CA ARG A 8 -40.84 -5.88 8.10
C ARG A 8 -40.27 -7.14 7.44
N TYR A 9 -39.57 -6.97 6.32
CA TYR A 9 -39.07 -8.09 5.53
C TYR A 9 -37.56 -7.95 5.35
N VAL A 10 -36.85 -9.05 5.54
CA VAL A 10 -35.41 -9.19 5.26
C VAL A 10 -35.26 -10.39 4.32
N VAL A 11 -34.54 -10.21 3.23
CA VAL A 11 -34.09 -11.30 2.37
C VAL A 11 -32.58 -11.42 2.56
N ASP A 12 -32.14 -12.57 3.06
CA ASP A 12 -30.73 -12.83 3.37
C ASP A 12 -30.15 -13.86 2.38
N SER A 13 -29.15 -13.43 1.62
CA SER A 13 -28.45 -14.31 0.66
C SER A 13 -27.51 -15.32 1.32
N GLY A 14 -27.24 -15.20 2.61
CA GLY A 14 -26.24 -16.03 3.30
C GLY A 14 -24.79 -15.71 2.96
N LEU A 15 -24.54 -14.65 2.18
CA LEU A 15 -23.21 -14.30 1.71
C LEU A 15 -22.73 -12.98 2.31
N VAL A 16 -21.42 -12.88 2.52
CA VAL A 16 -20.74 -11.69 2.98
C VAL A 16 -19.44 -11.51 2.21
N ARG A 17 -19.06 -10.27 1.94
CA ARG A 17 -17.72 -9.95 1.45
C ARG A 17 -16.83 -9.62 2.64
N LEU A 18 -15.86 -10.50 2.90
CA LEU A 18 -14.87 -10.29 3.96
C LEU A 18 -13.52 -9.96 3.35
N SER A 19 -12.90 -8.93 3.91
CA SER A 19 -11.51 -8.62 3.61
C SER A 19 -10.62 -9.50 4.48
N ARG A 20 -9.72 -10.24 3.83
CA ARG A 20 -8.69 -11.05 4.48
C ARG A 20 -7.33 -10.64 3.97
N TYR A 21 -6.42 -10.37 4.87
CA TYR A 21 -5.02 -10.16 4.53
C TYR A 21 -4.29 -11.51 4.48
N ASN A 22 -3.68 -11.82 3.35
CA ASN A 22 -2.87 -13.02 3.19
C ASN A 22 -1.39 -12.66 3.44
N PRO A 23 -0.79 -13.12 4.56
CA PRO A 23 0.58 -12.75 4.93
C PRO A 23 1.65 -13.30 3.97
N ARG A 24 1.35 -14.38 3.22
CA ARG A 24 2.31 -14.94 2.26
C ARG A 24 2.38 -14.11 0.99
N THR A 25 1.24 -13.67 0.51
CA THR A 25 1.12 -12.93 -0.76
C THR A 25 1.04 -11.43 -0.56
N ARG A 26 0.85 -10.95 0.68
CA ARG A 26 0.56 -9.54 1.05
C ARG A 26 -0.60 -8.94 0.29
N ILE A 27 -1.53 -9.79 -0.09
CA ILE A 27 -2.72 -9.41 -0.82
C ILE A 27 -3.87 -9.27 0.16
N GLN A 28 -4.59 -8.17 0.03
CA GLN A 28 -5.88 -8.03 0.64
C GLN A 28 -6.92 -8.65 -0.29
N GLU A 29 -7.38 -9.83 0.08
CA GLU A 29 -8.38 -10.60 -0.66
C GLU A 29 -9.78 -10.18 -0.20
N LEU A 30 -10.64 -9.83 -1.14
CA LEU A 30 -12.05 -9.59 -0.86
C LEU A 30 -12.85 -10.81 -1.30
N ARG A 31 -13.00 -11.77 -0.38
CA ARG A 31 -13.69 -13.03 -0.65
C ARG A 31 -15.19 -12.92 -0.37
N VAL A 32 -15.98 -13.56 -1.22
CA VAL A 32 -17.38 -13.81 -0.93
C VAL A 32 -17.45 -15.15 -0.21
N GLU A 33 -17.85 -15.10 1.05
CA GLU A 33 -17.92 -16.27 1.94
C GLU A 33 -19.33 -16.40 2.51
N GLN A 34 -19.65 -17.58 3.06
CA GLN A 34 -20.87 -17.76 3.85
C GLN A 34 -20.80 -16.94 5.13
N ILE A 35 -21.92 -16.40 5.54
CA ILE A 35 -22.02 -15.65 6.80
C ILE A 35 -21.91 -16.59 8.00
N SER A 36 -21.44 -16.05 9.13
CA SER A 36 -21.53 -16.73 10.42
C SER A 36 -22.98 -16.80 10.93
N ARG A 37 -23.25 -17.79 11.79
CA ARG A 37 -24.58 -17.93 12.45
C ARG A 37 -24.94 -16.65 13.23
N ALA A 38 -23.98 -16.03 13.90
CA ALA A 38 -24.18 -14.76 14.58
C ALA A 38 -24.58 -13.62 13.62
N SER A 39 -23.94 -13.56 12.44
CA SER A 39 -24.30 -12.57 11.41
C SER A 39 -25.71 -12.83 10.84
N ALA A 40 -26.08 -14.09 10.63
CA ALA A 40 -27.43 -14.46 10.19
C ALA A 40 -28.49 -14.03 11.23
N ARG A 41 -28.24 -14.33 12.53
CA ARG A 41 -29.09 -13.84 13.64
C ARG A 41 -29.18 -12.32 13.65
N GLN A 42 -28.07 -11.61 13.46
CA GLN A 42 -28.05 -10.15 13.43
C GLN A 42 -28.84 -9.57 12.25
N ARG A 43 -28.75 -10.19 11.04
CA ARG A 43 -29.52 -9.78 9.86
C ARG A 43 -31.01 -10.05 10.07
N ARG A 44 -31.38 -11.21 10.57
CA ARG A 44 -32.77 -11.54 10.95
C ARG A 44 -33.32 -10.53 11.96
N GLY A 45 -32.54 -10.14 12.96
CA GLY A 45 -32.94 -9.15 13.95
C GLY A 45 -33.13 -7.72 13.41
N ARG A 46 -32.95 -7.47 12.12
CA ARG A 46 -33.28 -6.17 11.47
C ARG A 46 -34.76 -5.99 11.21
N CYS A 47 -35.50 -7.08 10.98
CA CYS A 47 -36.95 -7.07 11.04
C CYS A 47 -37.43 -7.47 12.46
N GLY A 48 -38.67 -7.15 12.78
CA GLY A 48 -39.26 -7.52 14.08
C GLY A 48 -38.89 -6.63 15.26
N ARG A 49 -38.31 -5.44 15.07
CA ARG A 49 -37.96 -4.50 16.17
C ARG A 49 -39.13 -3.71 16.72
N LEU A 50 -40.04 -3.26 15.84
CA LEU A 50 -41.21 -2.47 16.20
C LEU A 50 -42.51 -3.26 16.02
N ARG A 51 -42.52 -4.26 15.16
CA ARG A 51 -43.65 -5.15 14.82
C ARG A 51 -43.08 -6.48 14.36
N ASP A 52 -43.90 -7.51 14.32
CA ASP A 52 -43.51 -8.81 13.76
C ASP A 52 -42.98 -8.67 12.33
N GLY A 53 -41.90 -9.35 12.05
CA GLY A 53 -41.21 -9.33 10.77
C GLY A 53 -40.88 -10.71 10.24
N VAL A 54 -40.66 -10.82 8.94
CA VAL A 54 -40.32 -12.08 8.25
C VAL A 54 -38.91 -11.96 7.68
N CYS A 55 -38.07 -12.95 7.95
CA CYS A 55 -36.77 -13.10 7.31
C CYS A 55 -36.78 -14.31 6.40
N VAL A 56 -36.52 -14.10 5.12
CA VAL A 56 -36.41 -15.16 4.11
C VAL A 56 -34.93 -15.45 3.89
N HIS A 57 -34.50 -16.66 4.20
CA HIS A 57 -33.13 -17.13 3.93
C HIS A 57 -33.09 -17.79 2.56
N LEU A 58 -32.15 -17.35 1.69
CA LEU A 58 -31.92 -17.94 0.36
C LEU A 58 -30.88 -19.08 0.41
N TYR A 59 -30.78 -19.75 1.54
CA TYR A 59 -29.89 -20.88 1.82
C TYR A 59 -30.56 -21.87 2.76
N SER A 60 -30.11 -23.11 2.75
CA SER A 60 -30.71 -24.18 3.55
C SER A 60 -30.31 -24.04 5.05
N GLU A 61 -31.09 -24.66 5.90
CA GLU A 61 -30.82 -24.77 7.33
C GLU A 61 -29.52 -25.55 7.59
N GLU A 62 -29.25 -26.58 6.79
CA GLU A 62 -28.00 -27.33 6.83
C GLU A 62 -26.79 -26.42 6.57
N THR A 63 -26.83 -25.61 5.52
CA THR A 63 -25.78 -24.61 5.21
C THR A 63 -25.54 -23.64 6.39
N LEU A 64 -26.62 -23.21 7.06
CA LEU A 64 -26.50 -22.35 8.25
C LEU A 64 -25.87 -23.09 9.43
N ASN A 65 -26.23 -24.31 9.66
CA ASN A 65 -25.73 -25.11 10.77
C ASN A 65 -24.24 -25.47 10.60
N GLU A 66 -23.80 -25.66 9.36
CA GLU A 66 -22.39 -25.88 9.02
C GLU A 66 -21.53 -24.58 9.07
N SER A 67 -22.18 -23.41 9.05
CA SER A 67 -21.46 -22.13 9.12
C SER A 67 -20.83 -21.90 10.47
N ALA A 68 -19.69 -21.21 10.49
CA ALA A 68 -19.01 -20.80 11.73
C ALA A 68 -19.95 -20.02 12.64
N GLU A 69 -19.80 -20.17 13.95
CA GLU A 69 -20.65 -19.46 14.91
C GLU A 69 -20.47 -17.96 14.85
N PHE A 70 -19.21 -17.49 14.77
CA PHE A 70 -18.85 -16.09 14.70
C PHE A 70 -17.96 -15.80 13.48
N THR A 71 -17.99 -14.56 13.02
CA THR A 71 -17.02 -14.07 12.02
C THR A 71 -15.65 -13.99 12.68
N PRO A 72 -14.55 -14.45 12.04
CA PRO A 72 -13.21 -14.32 12.61
C PRO A 72 -12.90 -12.87 13.01
N PRO A 73 -12.31 -12.65 14.21
CA PRO A 73 -11.95 -11.31 14.67
C PRO A 73 -10.92 -10.66 13.75
N GLU A 74 -10.84 -9.33 13.82
CA GLU A 74 -9.97 -8.55 12.91
C GLU A 74 -8.50 -8.91 13.06
N ILE A 75 -8.06 -9.24 14.27
CA ILE A 75 -6.67 -9.64 14.56
C ILE A 75 -6.23 -10.89 13.78
N GLN A 76 -7.16 -11.73 13.39
CA GLN A 76 -6.89 -12.94 12.60
C GLN A 76 -6.91 -12.72 11.08
N ARG A 77 -7.30 -11.53 10.61
CA ARG A 77 -7.52 -11.27 9.18
C ARG A 77 -6.92 -9.95 8.66
N SER A 78 -6.25 -9.18 9.50
CA SER A 78 -5.64 -7.89 9.14
C SER A 78 -4.12 -7.93 9.33
N SER A 79 -3.40 -6.96 8.75
CA SER A 79 -1.97 -6.76 9.04
C SER A 79 -1.78 -6.40 10.52
N LEU A 80 -0.77 -6.99 11.15
CA LEU A 80 -0.50 -6.77 12.57
C LEU A 80 0.65 -5.77 12.82
N ALA A 81 1.21 -5.16 11.78
CA ALA A 81 2.34 -4.24 11.92
C ALA A 81 2.03 -3.07 12.88
N GLY A 82 0.84 -2.45 12.74
CA GLY A 82 0.41 -1.36 13.62
C GLY A 82 0.24 -1.81 15.09
N VAL A 83 -0.37 -2.97 15.32
CA VAL A 83 -0.56 -3.53 16.67
C VAL A 83 0.79 -3.82 17.32
N ILE A 84 1.69 -4.51 16.63
CA ILE A 84 3.04 -4.83 17.13
C ILE A 84 3.82 -3.56 17.46
N LEU A 85 3.74 -2.53 16.61
CA LEU A 85 4.39 -1.25 16.83
C LEU A 85 3.88 -0.55 18.09
N GLN A 86 2.56 -0.51 18.29
CA GLN A 86 1.94 0.07 19.48
C GLN A 86 2.32 -0.70 20.75
N MET A 87 2.28 -2.03 20.73
CA MET A 87 2.70 -2.86 21.85
C MET A 87 4.16 -2.60 22.22
N ALA A 88 5.06 -2.53 21.21
CA ALA A 88 6.46 -2.21 21.45
C ALA A 88 6.65 -0.81 22.03
N SER A 89 5.85 0.18 21.62
CA SER A 89 5.90 1.55 22.15
C SER A 89 5.45 1.67 23.60
N LEU A 90 4.54 0.79 24.02
CA LEU A 90 4.02 0.70 25.38
C LEU A 90 4.83 -0.26 26.27
N ASN A 91 5.93 -0.81 25.76
CA ASN A 91 6.73 -1.84 26.44
C ASN A 91 5.92 -3.05 26.91
N LEU A 92 4.90 -3.44 26.14
CA LEU A 92 4.12 -4.65 26.38
C LEU A 92 4.90 -5.90 25.92
N PRO A 93 4.58 -7.10 26.46
CA PRO A 93 5.13 -8.34 25.95
C PRO A 93 4.90 -8.52 24.45
N PRO A 94 5.76 -9.28 23.75
CA PRO A 94 5.55 -9.59 22.34
C PRO A 94 4.15 -10.16 22.08
N LEU A 95 3.55 -9.86 20.93
CA LEU A 95 2.19 -10.25 20.60
C LEU A 95 1.93 -11.76 20.72
N GLY A 96 2.95 -12.60 20.47
CA GLY A 96 2.85 -14.06 20.63
C GLY A 96 2.87 -14.56 22.07
N GLU A 97 3.21 -13.70 23.04
CA GLU A 97 3.25 -14.01 24.48
C GLU A 97 2.15 -13.28 25.25
N PHE A 98 1.45 -12.36 24.57
CA PHE A 98 0.39 -11.57 25.18
C PHE A 98 -0.92 -12.38 25.27
N PRO A 99 -1.60 -12.40 26.42
CA PRO A 99 -2.81 -13.20 26.62
C PRO A 99 -4.00 -12.61 25.85
N LEU A 100 -4.16 -13.03 24.61
CA LEU A 100 -5.27 -12.64 23.75
C LEU A 100 -6.41 -13.65 23.87
N VAL A 101 -7.66 -13.19 23.75
CA VAL A 101 -8.84 -14.07 23.67
C VAL A 101 -8.79 -14.94 22.41
N ASP A 102 -8.42 -14.34 21.29
CA ASP A 102 -8.22 -15.01 20.01
C ASP A 102 -6.80 -14.77 19.52
N GLU A 103 -6.03 -15.82 19.40
CA GLU A 103 -4.65 -15.71 18.93
C GLU A 103 -4.58 -15.51 17.42
N PRO A 104 -3.76 -14.56 16.95
CA PRO A 104 -3.49 -14.42 15.53
C PRO A 104 -2.56 -15.53 15.03
N ALA A 105 -2.70 -15.90 13.77
CA ALA A 105 -1.79 -16.86 13.14
C ALA A 105 -0.34 -16.33 13.20
N SER A 106 0.61 -17.21 13.56
CA SER A 106 2.04 -16.88 13.67
C SER A 106 2.62 -16.30 12.35
N ALA A 107 2.02 -16.62 11.20
CA ALA A 107 2.38 -16.05 9.92
C ALA A 107 2.05 -14.55 9.82
N LEU A 108 0.94 -14.09 10.43
CA LEU A 108 0.59 -12.67 10.49
C LEU A 108 1.54 -11.90 11.40
N ILE A 109 1.91 -12.48 12.55
CA ILE A 109 2.89 -11.88 13.47
C ILE A 109 4.25 -11.72 12.77
N ARG A 110 4.75 -12.79 12.13
CA ARG A 110 6.02 -12.73 11.39
C ARG A 110 6.01 -11.68 10.28
N GLU A 111 4.92 -11.57 9.54
CA GLU A 111 4.82 -10.57 8.46
C GLU A 111 4.73 -9.14 9.03
N GLY A 112 4.01 -8.93 10.13
CA GLY A 112 3.99 -7.65 10.83
C GLY A 112 5.37 -7.22 11.33
N MET A 113 6.10 -8.13 11.98
CA MET A 113 7.50 -7.90 12.41
C MET A 113 8.41 -7.60 11.22
N ARG A 114 8.29 -8.36 10.14
CA ARG A 114 9.06 -8.15 8.91
C ARG A 114 8.79 -6.77 8.31
N THR A 115 7.52 -6.36 8.21
CA THR A 115 7.15 -5.02 7.73
C THR A 115 7.80 -3.94 8.57
N LEU A 116 7.77 -4.04 9.90
CA LEU A 116 8.39 -3.05 10.79
C LEU A 116 9.91 -3.01 10.70
N ASN A 117 10.57 -4.16 10.52
CA ASN A 117 12.01 -4.22 10.28
C ASN A 117 12.38 -3.63 8.91
N ASP A 118 11.58 -3.89 7.86
CA ASP A 118 11.77 -3.30 6.53
C ASP A 118 11.67 -1.76 6.56
N LEU A 119 10.75 -1.22 7.36
CA LEU A 119 10.60 0.22 7.59
C LEU A 119 11.66 0.81 8.55
N ARG A 120 12.54 -0.02 9.10
CA ARG A 120 13.46 0.37 10.18
C ARG A 120 12.75 0.95 11.40
N ALA A 121 11.51 0.52 11.65
CA ALA A 121 10.76 0.86 12.86
C ALA A 121 11.21 0.02 14.06
N LEU A 122 11.61 -1.22 13.79
CA LEU A 122 12.24 -2.11 14.76
C LEU A 122 13.65 -2.49 14.29
N ASP A 123 14.52 -2.79 15.24
CA ASP A 123 15.77 -3.50 15.07
C ASP A 123 15.68 -4.78 15.91
N GLY A 124 15.39 -5.90 15.23
CA GLY A 124 14.92 -7.11 15.90
C GLY A 124 13.58 -6.86 16.59
N THR A 125 13.59 -6.85 17.93
CA THR A 125 12.41 -6.53 18.78
C THR A 125 12.45 -5.12 19.38
N ARG A 126 13.56 -4.39 19.23
CA ARG A 126 13.77 -3.08 19.85
C ARG A 126 13.18 -1.96 19.00
N LEU A 127 12.46 -1.05 19.64
CA LEU A 127 11.90 0.13 18.98
C LEU A 127 13.01 1.14 18.64
N THR A 128 13.13 1.48 17.36
CA THR A 128 14.09 2.48 16.87
C THR A 128 13.57 3.93 17.08
N ARG A 129 14.38 4.93 16.71
CA ARG A 129 13.91 6.33 16.64
C ARG A 129 12.77 6.48 15.64
N THR A 130 12.88 5.88 14.45
CA THR A 130 11.83 5.83 13.44
C THR A 130 10.57 5.17 13.99
N GLY A 131 10.71 4.03 14.67
CA GLY A 131 9.58 3.34 15.28
C GLY A 131 8.82 4.18 16.31
N ARG A 132 9.53 4.93 17.16
CA ARG A 132 8.89 5.88 18.10
C ARG A 132 8.09 6.96 17.39
N SER A 133 8.65 7.55 16.33
CA SER A 133 7.94 8.55 15.53
C SER A 133 6.72 7.96 14.83
N LEU A 134 6.80 6.73 14.32
CA LEU A 134 5.67 6.04 13.70
C LEU A 134 4.58 5.67 14.71
N ALA A 135 4.96 5.24 15.91
CA ALA A 135 4.00 4.88 16.97
C ALA A 135 3.19 6.10 17.47
N ALA A 136 3.73 7.31 17.33
CA ALA A 136 3.01 8.54 17.65
C ALA A 136 1.94 8.93 16.62
N LEU A 137 1.96 8.31 15.43
CA LEU A 137 0.99 8.59 14.36
C LEU A 137 -0.15 7.55 14.41
N PRO A 138 -1.44 7.98 14.42
CA PRO A 138 -2.59 7.06 14.39
C PRO A 138 -2.84 6.54 12.95
N LEU A 139 -1.80 5.97 12.34
CA LEU A 139 -1.78 5.52 10.96
C LEU A 139 -1.15 4.13 10.84
N ASP A 140 -1.43 3.48 9.72
CA ASP A 140 -0.63 2.33 9.29
C ASP A 140 0.86 2.72 9.22
N PRO A 141 1.79 1.89 9.75
CA PRO A 141 3.22 2.22 9.77
C PRO A 141 3.82 2.53 8.40
N GLN A 142 3.34 1.90 7.33
CA GLN A 142 3.79 2.18 5.96
C GLN A 142 3.39 3.59 5.51
N LEU A 143 2.16 3.99 5.78
CA LEU A 143 1.66 5.34 5.48
C LEU A 143 2.33 6.39 6.36
N GLY A 144 2.50 6.10 7.65
CA GLY A 144 3.25 6.96 8.56
C GLY A 144 4.69 7.19 8.11
N LYS A 145 5.38 6.14 7.60
CA LYS A 145 6.74 6.26 7.06
C LYS A 145 6.80 7.20 5.87
N MET A 146 5.82 7.14 4.95
CA MET A 146 5.74 8.07 3.83
C MET A 146 5.65 9.52 4.30
N LEU A 147 4.82 9.82 5.32
CA LEU A 147 4.68 11.19 5.83
C LEU A 147 5.96 11.70 6.50
N LEU A 148 6.64 10.87 7.29
CA LEU A 148 7.92 11.25 7.92
C LEU A 148 9.00 11.56 6.87
N GLU A 149 9.13 10.72 5.86
CA GLU A 149 10.08 10.95 4.76
C GLU A 149 9.68 12.15 3.89
N ALA A 150 8.38 12.35 3.66
CA ALA A 150 7.86 13.48 2.89
C ALA A 150 8.22 14.83 3.53
N HIS A 151 8.19 14.91 4.85
CA HIS A 151 8.63 16.10 5.57
C HIS A 151 10.12 16.39 5.33
N GLN A 152 10.99 15.37 5.41
CA GLN A 152 12.43 15.53 5.18
C GLN A 152 12.73 15.95 3.73
N HIS A 153 11.96 15.47 2.77
CA HIS A 153 12.13 15.75 1.34
C HIS A 153 11.28 16.90 0.80
N LYS A 154 10.58 17.65 1.67
CA LYS A 154 9.79 18.85 1.33
C LYS A 154 8.65 18.57 0.32
N VAL A 155 8.04 17.38 0.41
CA VAL A 155 6.87 16.96 -0.38
C VAL A 155 5.72 16.53 0.53
N LEU A 156 5.66 17.10 1.74
CA LEU A 156 4.66 16.75 2.74
C LEU A 156 3.23 17.11 2.30
N PRO A 157 2.94 18.28 1.69
CA PRO A 157 1.58 18.60 1.23
C PRO A 157 1.02 17.55 0.27
N GLU A 158 1.79 17.17 -0.72
CA GLU A 158 1.41 16.16 -1.72
C GLU A 158 1.18 14.81 -1.07
N MET A 159 2.06 14.43 -0.14
CA MET A 159 1.98 13.14 0.53
C MET A 159 0.80 13.07 1.50
N LEU A 160 0.44 14.15 2.19
CA LEU A 160 -0.77 14.23 3.02
C LEU A 160 -2.03 13.89 2.22
N VAL A 161 -2.15 14.47 1.03
CA VAL A 161 -3.26 14.21 0.11
C VAL A 161 -3.28 12.76 -0.35
N ILE A 162 -2.12 12.22 -0.75
CA ILE A 162 -2.01 10.83 -1.21
C ILE A 162 -2.32 9.86 -0.06
N VAL A 163 -1.71 10.04 1.11
CA VAL A 163 -1.93 9.16 2.27
C VAL A 163 -3.38 9.18 2.72
N ALA A 164 -4.00 10.35 2.80
CA ALA A 164 -5.43 10.48 3.12
C ALA A 164 -6.32 9.74 2.09
N PHE A 165 -6.01 9.85 0.79
CA PHE A 165 -6.72 9.10 -0.25
C PHE A 165 -6.59 7.59 -0.09
N LEU A 166 -5.38 7.11 0.20
CA LEU A 166 -5.10 5.68 0.37
C LEU A 166 -5.73 5.09 1.64
N SER A 167 -6.08 5.94 2.61
CA SER A 167 -6.67 5.54 3.89
C SER A 167 -8.20 5.43 3.86
N ILE A 168 -8.85 5.88 2.79
CA ILE A 168 -10.31 5.85 2.64
C ILE A 168 -10.72 4.98 1.44
N PRO A 169 -11.99 4.56 1.36
CA PRO A 169 -12.52 3.97 0.13
C PRO A 169 -12.44 4.97 -1.03
N ASP A 170 -11.96 4.52 -2.20
CA ASP A 170 -11.80 5.35 -3.39
C ASP A 170 -13.07 6.18 -3.67
N PRO A 171 -12.97 7.52 -3.75
CA PRO A 171 -14.12 8.36 -4.04
C PRO A 171 -14.64 8.23 -5.47
N ARG A 172 -13.87 7.65 -6.39
CA ARG A 172 -14.30 7.41 -7.77
C ARG A 172 -15.25 6.23 -7.82
N GLU A 173 -16.44 6.44 -8.37
CA GLU A 173 -17.46 5.41 -8.55
C GLU A 173 -17.51 4.97 -10.01
N ARG A 174 -17.72 3.68 -10.22
CA ARG A 174 -17.84 3.09 -11.55
C ARG A 174 -19.09 2.21 -11.61
N PRO A 175 -20.29 2.82 -11.73
CA PRO A 175 -21.54 2.05 -11.86
C PRO A 175 -21.48 1.14 -13.09
N PHE A 176 -21.99 -0.08 -12.97
CA PHE A 176 -21.93 -1.07 -14.04
C PHE A 176 -22.56 -0.57 -15.34
N GLU A 177 -23.73 0.03 -15.26
CA GLU A 177 -24.51 0.52 -16.41
C GLU A 177 -23.87 1.76 -17.08
N LYS A 178 -23.02 2.51 -16.35
CA LYS A 178 -22.37 3.77 -16.80
C LYS A 178 -20.85 3.72 -16.73
N ALA A 179 -20.29 2.52 -16.83
CA ALA A 179 -18.87 2.31 -16.67
C ALA A 179 -18.03 3.11 -17.67
N ALA A 180 -18.43 3.17 -18.94
CA ALA A 180 -17.71 3.92 -19.98
C ALA A 180 -17.74 5.44 -19.77
N GLU A 181 -18.88 5.98 -19.30
CA GLU A 181 -19.01 7.40 -18.97
C GLU A 181 -18.15 7.77 -17.75
N ALA A 182 -18.17 6.93 -16.70
CA ALA A 182 -17.35 7.11 -15.52
C ALA A 182 -15.86 7.06 -15.85
N ASP A 183 -15.43 6.06 -16.65
CA ASP A 183 -14.05 5.94 -17.12
C ASP A 183 -13.61 7.17 -17.93
N SER A 184 -14.50 7.72 -18.76
CA SER A 184 -14.25 8.95 -19.52
C SER A 184 -14.12 10.18 -18.61
N ALA A 185 -14.99 10.30 -17.60
CA ALA A 185 -14.95 11.40 -16.63
C ALA A 185 -13.67 11.38 -15.76
N HIS A 186 -13.21 10.19 -15.36
CA HIS A 186 -12.01 10.05 -14.54
C HIS A 186 -10.72 10.23 -15.34
N ARG A 187 -10.75 9.96 -16.65
CA ARG A 187 -9.57 9.99 -17.53
C ARG A 187 -8.80 11.29 -17.48
N ARG A 188 -9.47 12.43 -17.36
CA ARG A 188 -8.84 13.75 -17.33
C ARG A 188 -7.92 13.98 -16.13
N PHE A 189 -8.09 13.21 -15.05
CA PHE A 189 -7.25 13.31 -13.87
C PHE A 189 -6.11 12.31 -13.89
N GLN A 190 -6.14 11.31 -14.77
CA GLN A 190 -5.15 10.25 -14.79
C GLN A 190 -3.81 10.73 -15.35
N SER A 191 -2.73 10.12 -14.87
CA SER A 191 -1.40 10.19 -15.43
C SER A 191 -1.02 8.82 -15.99
N ASP A 192 -0.35 8.79 -17.12
CA ASP A 192 0.14 7.56 -17.75
C ASP A 192 1.38 6.97 -17.07
N LYS A 193 2.01 7.73 -16.15
CA LYS A 193 3.19 7.30 -15.40
C LYS A 193 2.89 6.98 -13.94
N SER A 194 1.83 7.57 -13.35
CA SER A 194 1.59 7.42 -11.91
C SER A 194 0.13 7.69 -11.54
N ASP A 195 -0.52 6.70 -10.94
CA ASP A 195 -1.85 6.87 -10.35
C ASP A 195 -1.81 7.85 -9.15
N PHE A 196 -0.66 7.99 -8.48
CA PHE A 196 -0.50 8.95 -7.37
C PHE A 196 -0.52 10.40 -7.87
N ILE A 197 0.10 10.68 -9.02
CA ILE A 197 -0.06 11.98 -9.69
C ILE A 197 -1.53 12.18 -10.10
N GLY A 198 -2.21 11.13 -10.55
CA GLY A 198 -3.65 11.19 -10.84
C GLY A 198 -4.51 11.55 -9.62
N ILE A 199 -4.13 11.10 -8.42
CA ILE A 199 -4.77 11.48 -7.16
C ILE A 199 -4.58 12.98 -6.89
N LEU A 200 -3.37 13.51 -7.08
CA LEU A 200 -3.06 14.93 -6.91
C LEU A 200 -3.81 15.80 -7.92
N ASN A 201 -3.89 15.38 -9.18
CA ASN A 201 -4.66 16.07 -10.22
C ASN A 201 -6.15 16.17 -9.82
N LEU A 202 -6.73 15.06 -9.32
CA LEU A 202 -8.12 15.04 -8.85
C LEU A 202 -8.32 15.98 -7.66
N TRP A 203 -7.39 15.97 -6.70
CA TRP A 203 -7.43 16.85 -5.54
C TRP A 203 -7.42 18.31 -5.93
N LEU A 204 -6.46 18.73 -6.75
CA LEU A 204 -6.33 20.12 -7.20
C LEU A 204 -7.58 20.58 -7.96
N ALA A 205 -8.14 19.76 -8.83
CA ALA A 205 -9.37 20.08 -9.54
C ALA A 205 -10.57 20.24 -8.59
N LEU A 206 -10.66 19.42 -7.53
CA LEU A 206 -11.71 19.54 -6.52
C LEU A 206 -11.54 20.79 -5.67
N GLU A 207 -10.31 21.11 -5.26
CA GLU A 207 -10.03 22.32 -4.44
C GLU A 207 -10.21 23.61 -5.25
N GLU A 208 -9.75 23.66 -6.49
CA GLU A 208 -10.01 24.79 -7.39
C GLU A 208 -11.51 25.02 -7.59
N PHE A 209 -12.27 23.94 -7.81
CA PHE A 209 -13.71 24.02 -7.98
C PHE A 209 -14.42 24.49 -6.70
N ARG A 210 -13.99 24.01 -5.54
CA ARG A 210 -14.54 24.34 -4.24
C ARG A 210 -14.34 25.82 -3.86
N THR A 211 -13.15 26.36 -4.12
CA THR A 211 -12.85 27.77 -3.80
C THR A 211 -13.73 28.76 -4.55
N LYS A 212 -14.23 28.36 -5.71
CA LYS A 212 -15.07 29.18 -6.60
C LYS A 212 -16.57 28.93 -6.42
N ASN A 213 -16.99 27.91 -5.68
CA ASN A 213 -18.38 27.46 -5.66
C ASN A 213 -18.85 27.03 -4.26
N SER A 214 -20.18 27.01 -4.07
CA SER A 214 -20.81 26.52 -2.85
C SER A 214 -20.73 24.98 -2.73
N ASN A 215 -20.91 24.46 -1.51
CA ASN A 215 -20.93 23.01 -1.26
C ASN A 215 -22.03 22.27 -2.06
N GLN A 216 -23.16 22.93 -2.34
CA GLN A 216 -24.23 22.33 -3.14
C GLN A 216 -23.81 22.18 -4.61
N VAL A 217 -23.08 23.15 -5.14
CA VAL A 217 -22.55 23.09 -6.51
C VAL A 217 -21.41 22.04 -6.59
N LEU A 218 -20.54 21.97 -5.58
CA LEU A 218 -19.53 20.91 -5.47
C LEU A 218 -20.16 19.51 -5.43
N LYS A 219 -21.28 19.33 -4.71
CA LYS A 219 -21.99 18.05 -4.71
C LYS A 219 -22.49 17.67 -6.10
N ARG A 220 -23.04 18.61 -6.86
CA ARG A 220 -23.49 18.40 -8.25
C ARG A 220 -22.30 18.06 -9.17
N PHE A 221 -21.17 18.75 -8.99
CA PHE A 221 -19.94 18.46 -9.70
C PHE A 221 -19.46 17.03 -9.45
N CYS A 222 -19.44 16.58 -8.19
CA CYS A 222 -19.07 15.21 -7.84
C CYS A 222 -19.98 14.19 -8.54
N ILE A 223 -21.30 14.36 -8.47
CA ILE A 223 -22.28 13.46 -9.11
C ILE A 223 -22.03 13.39 -10.63
N LYS A 224 -21.86 14.56 -11.29
CA LYS A 224 -21.62 14.63 -12.74
C LYS A 224 -20.32 13.90 -13.16
N ASN A 225 -19.32 13.83 -12.25
CA ASN A 225 -18.04 13.23 -12.53
C ASN A 225 -17.88 11.83 -11.89
N TYR A 226 -18.97 11.19 -11.50
CA TYR A 226 -18.96 9.87 -10.87
C TYR A 226 -18.03 9.81 -9.65
N LEU A 227 -18.09 10.86 -8.80
CA LEU A 227 -17.39 10.95 -7.53
C LEU A 227 -18.39 10.88 -6.38
N ASN A 228 -18.10 10.07 -5.37
CA ASN A 228 -18.86 10.01 -4.14
C ASN A 228 -18.56 11.25 -3.29
N TYR A 229 -19.50 12.18 -3.21
CA TYR A 229 -19.33 13.43 -2.46
C TYR A 229 -19.02 13.21 -0.98
N ARG A 230 -19.59 12.17 -0.35
CA ARG A 230 -19.33 11.86 1.07
C ARG A 230 -17.86 11.45 1.26
N ARG A 231 -17.33 10.58 0.39
CA ARG A 231 -15.92 10.16 0.42
C ARG A 231 -14.98 11.32 0.08
N VAL A 232 -15.36 12.22 -0.83
CA VAL A 232 -14.58 13.43 -1.11
C VAL A 232 -14.49 14.32 0.14
N ARG A 233 -15.58 14.47 0.91
CA ARG A 233 -15.56 15.20 2.18
C ARG A 233 -14.70 14.49 3.23
N GLU A 234 -14.82 13.18 3.34
CA GLU A 234 -14.02 12.35 4.25
C GLU A 234 -12.52 12.49 3.92
N TRP A 235 -12.17 12.44 2.63
CA TRP A 235 -10.80 12.68 2.17
C TRP A 235 -10.24 14.02 2.64
N ARG A 236 -11.01 15.09 2.46
CA ARG A 236 -10.60 16.43 2.86
C ARG A 236 -10.43 16.56 4.38
N ASN A 237 -11.40 16.10 5.14
CA ASN A 237 -11.31 16.12 6.60
C ASN A 237 -10.06 15.35 7.07
N LEU A 238 -9.77 14.20 6.45
CA LEU A 238 -8.59 13.43 6.82
C LEU A 238 -7.27 14.14 6.46
N VAL A 239 -7.22 14.90 5.35
CA VAL A 239 -6.06 15.75 5.04
C VAL A 239 -5.86 16.81 6.12
N ASP A 240 -6.94 17.46 6.56
CA ASP A 240 -6.88 18.48 7.62
C ASP A 240 -6.44 17.85 8.95
N ASP A 241 -6.99 16.71 9.34
CA ASP A 241 -6.62 15.97 10.56
C ASP A 241 -5.15 15.53 10.53
N LEU A 242 -4.69 14.95 9.41
CA LEU A 242 -3.29 14.54 9.26
C LEU A 242 -2.33 15.73 9.27
N THR A 243 -2.74 16.87 8.71
CA THR A 243 -1.94 18.10 8.75
C THR A 243 -1.76 18.57 10.19
N ALA A 244 -2.81 18.56 11.00
CA ALA A 244 -2.75 18.90 12.41
C ALA A 244 -1.84 17.93 13.20
N ILE A 245 -2.00 16.63 13.01
CA ILE A 245 -1.18 15.59 13.65
C ILE A 245 0.31 15.76 13.29
N MET A 246 0.61 16.02 12.02
CA MET A 246 2.00 16.22 11.59
C MET A 246 2.58 17.50 12.20
N ALA A 247 1.81 18.57 12.33
CA ALA A 247 2.24 19.81 12.99
C ALA A 247 2.53 19.61 14.49
N GLU A 248 1.69 18.87 15.21
CA GLU A 248 1.93 18.48 16.62
C GLU A 248 3.24 17.69 16.77
N ASN A 249 3.58 16.87 15.78
CA ASN A 249 4.83 16.12 15.72
C ASN A 249 6.01 16.94 15.13
N ARG A 250 5.89 18.28 15.06
CA ARG A 250 6.91 19.23 14.54
C ARG A 250 7.24 19.03 13.06
N CYS A 251 6.34 18.43 12.31
CA CYS A 251 6.45 18.28 10.86
C CYS A 251 5.51 19.28 10.18
N VAL A 252 5.98 20.52 10.04
CA VAL A 252 5.18 21.63 9.47
C VAL A 252 5.37 21.72 7.96
N SER A 253 4.32 22.09 7.26
CA SER A 253 4.31 22.34 5.82
C SER A 253 3.59 23.66 5.52
N ASP A 254 3.93 24.30 4.39
CA ASP A 254 3.23 25.49 3.88
C ASP A 254 1.85 25.16 3.27
N GLY A 255 1.51 23.89 3.18
CA GLY A 255 0.20 23.40 2.69
C GLY A 255 -0.04 23.58 1.19
N LYS A 256 0.93 24.10 0.44
CA LYS A 256 0.78 24.37 -0.99
C LYS A 256 1.27 23.18 -1.81
N ILE A 257 0.45 22.77 -2.76
CA ILE A 257 0.79 21.75 -3.77
C ILE A 257 1.09 22.48 -5.07
N ASP A 258 2.29 22.25 -5.61
CA ASP A 258 2.74 22.81 -6.88
C ASP A 258 3.31 21.68 -7.75
N LEU A 259 2.47 21.15 -8.65
CA LEU A 259 2.84 20.03 -9.51
C LEU A 259 3.91 20.39 -10.55
N GLU A 260 4.07 21.66 -10.89
CA GLU A 260 5.09 22.10 -11.85
C GLU A 260 6.49 22.02 -11.24
N ARG A 261 6.59 22.26 -9.92
CA ARG A 261 7.84 22.16 -9.16
C ARG A 261 8.07 20.81 -8.52
N LEU A 262 7.05 19.96 -8.49
CA LEU A 262 7.12 18.65 -7.87
C LEU A 262 8.07 17.72 -8.62
N SER A 263 9.15 17.30 -7.96
CA SER A 263 10.03 16.28 -8.51
C SER A 263 9.35 14.91 -8.49
N TYR A 264 9.13 14.32 -9.66
CA TYR A 264 8.60 12.97 -9.82
C TYR A 264 9.43 11.94 -9.03
N ASP A 265 10.76 12.00 -9.20
CA ASP A 265 11.70 11.08 -8.55
C ASP A 265 11.60 11.19 -7.02
N THR A 266 11.55 12.41 -6.49
CA THR A 266 11.45 12.64 -5.02
C THR A 266 10.15 12.08 -4.45
N LEU A 267 9.00 12.41 -5.07
CA LEU A 267 7.70 11.91 -4.61
C LEU A 267 7.65 10.37 -4.58
N HIS A 268 8.12 9.74 -5.68
CA HIS A 268 8.03 8.29 -5.79
C HIS A 268 9.08 7.54 -4.95
N LYS A 269 10.22 8.16 -4.66
CA LYS A 269 11.17 7.65 -3.66
C LYS A 269 10.56 7.67 -2.26
N VAL A 270 9.85 8.73 -1.90
CA VAL A 270 9.13 8.81 -0.62
C VAL A 270 8.03 7.75 -0.54
N LEU A 271 7.24 7.55 -1.60
CA LEU A 271 6.26 6.46 -1.66
C LEU A 271 6.93 5.09 -1.47
N LEU A 272 8.04 4.85 -2.17
CA LEU A 272 8.79 3.60 -2.09
C LEU A 272 9.35 3.36 -0.68
N SER A 273 9.69 4.41 0.08
CA SER A 273 10.19 4.28 1.45
C SER A 273 9.18 3.63 2.41
N GLY A 274 7.89 3.85 2.19
CA GLY A 274 6.81 3.18 2.93
C GLY A 274 6.44 1.81 2.34
N LEU A 275 6.79 1.54 1.09
CA LEU A 275 6.40 0.35 0.33
C LEU A 275 7.62 -0.38 -0.28
N PRO A 276 8.72 -0.60 0.45
CA PRO A 276 9.98 -1.04 -0.17
C PRO A 276 9.90 -2.43 -0.81
N ARG A 277 8.96 -3.29 -0.37
CA ARG A 277 8.75 -4.62 -0.95
C ARG A 277 7.67 -4.68 -2.04
N GLN A 278 7.01 -3.58 -2.33
CA GLN A 278 5.94 -3.52 -3.32
C GLN A 278 6.44 -3.05 -4.70
N LEU A 279 7.74 -3.20 -4.92
CA LEU A 279 8.37 -3.06 -6.22
C LEU A 279 8.13 -4.32 -7.05
N GLY A 280 7.70 -4.16 -8.29
CA GLY A 280 7.54 -5.24 -9.25
C GLY A 280 8.33 -5.00 -10.52
N GLY A 281 8.97 -6.04 -11.05
CA GLY A 281 9.66 -6.05 -12.34
C GLY A 281 8.80 -6.69 -13.42
N TYR A 282 8.78 -6.10 -14.60
CA TYR A 282 8.04 -6.60 -15.76
C TYR A 282 8.81 -7.69 -16.50
N ASN A 283 8.17 -8.84 -16.66
CA ASN A 283 8.70 -9.92 -17.49
C ASN A 283 8.05 -9.87 -18.87
N ARG A 284 8.86 -9.66 -19.90
CA ARG A 284 8.41 -9.48 -21.30
C ARG A 284 7.87 -10.77 -21.92
N GLU A 285 8.36 -11.94 -21.49
CA GLU A 285 7.91 -13.25 -22.01
C GLU A 285 6.51 -13.59 -21.49
N THR A 286 6.31 -13.46 -20.15
CA THR A 286 5.04 -13.78 -19.51
C THR A 286 4.03 -12.61 -19.58
N ARG A 287 4.49 -11.40 -19.89
CA ARG A 287 3.72 -10.14 -19.85
C ARG A 287 3.11 -9.84 -18.48
N LEU A 288 3.77 -10.26 -17.42
CA LEU A 288 3.33 -10.07 -16.04
C LEU A 288 4.41 -9.32 -15.25
N PHE A 289 3.98 -8.60 -14.23
CA PHE A 289 4.89 -8.12 -13.20
C PHE A 289 5.10 -9.23 -12.16
N SER A 290 6.28 -9.25 -11.56
CA SER A 290 6.59 -10.10 -10.41
C SER A 290 7.14 -9.24 -9.29
N ASP A 291 6.65 -9.42 -8.06
CA ASP A 291 7.23 -8.77 -6.88
C ASP A 291 8.53 -9.46 -6.43
N MET A 292 9.16 -8.94 -5.37
CA MET A 292 10.37 -9.52 -4.78
C MET A 292 10.20 -10.97 -4.32
N GLY A 293 8.99 -11.41 -3.99
CA GLY A 293 8.64 -12.77 -3.59
C GLY A 293 8.31 -13.70 -4.76
N GLY A 294 8.30 -13.18 -6.00
CA GLY A 294 7.93 -13.93 -7.21
C GLY A 294 6.43 -14.01 -7.46
N LYS A 295 5.59 -13.28 -6.71
CA LYS A 295 4.14 -13.22 -6.97
C LYS A 295 3.90 -12.46 -8.26
N LYS A 296 3.20 -13.12 -9.20
CA LYS A 296 2.86 -12.55 -10.50
C LYS A 296 1.55 -11.77 -10.45
N TYR A 297 1.49 -10.62 -11.12
CA TYR A 297 0.31 -9.78 -11.17
C TYR A 297 0.26 -8.90 -12.43
N LEU A 298 -0.90 -8.32 -12.70
CA LEU A 298 -1.19 -7.43 -13.81
C LEU A 298 -1.40 -5.99 -13.30
N ILE A 299 -1.28 -5.02 -14.19
CA ILE A 299 -1.75 -3.66 -13.93
C ILE A 299 -3.29 -3.68 -13.85
N PHE A 300 -3.86 -3.02 -12.83
CA PHE A 300 -5.31 -2.89 -12.73
C PHE A 300 -5.85 -2.09 -13.94
N PRO A 301 -6.92 -2.54 -14.63
CA PRO A 301 -7.42 -1.89 -15.84
C PRO A 301 -7.82 -0.42 -15.69
N GLY A 302 -8.19 -0.01 -14.47
CA GLY A 302 -8.52 1.39 -14.15
C GLY A 302 -7.30 2.29 -13.91
N SER A 303 -6.07 1.75 -13.88
CA SER A 303 -4.84 2.52 -13.75
C SER A 303 -4.53 3.29 -15.04
N GLY A 304 -3.95 4.49 -14.89
CA GLY A 304 -3.43 5.26 -16.02
C GLY A 304 -2.37 4.51 -16.81
N LEU A 305 -1.54 3.71 -16.09
CA LEU A 305 -0.46 2.91 -16.69
C LEU A 305 -0.97 1.79 -17.62
N ALA A 306 -2.20 1.29 -17.40
CA ALA A 306 -2.77 0.21 -18.21
C ALA A 306 -3.00 0.61 -19.70
N ARG A 307 -2.96 1.90 -20.01
CA ARG A 307 -3.18 2.41 -21.38
C ARG A 307 -1.91 2.61 -22.17
N ARG A 308 -0.77 2.43 -21.56
CA ARG A 308 0.52 2.59 -22.24
C ARG A 308 0.70 1.51 -23.30
N LYS A 309 1.31 1.89 -24.42
CA LYS A 309 1.69 0.92 -25.48
C LYS A 309 2.67 -0.13 -24.97
N SER A 310 3.56 0.27 -24.06
CA SER A 310 4.49 -0.63 -23.36
C SER A 310 4.42 -0.40 -21.86
N PRO A 311 4.30 -1.46 -21.06
CA PRO A 311 4.43 -1.39 -19.60
C PRO A 311 5.81 -0.88 -19.19
N PRO A 312 5.96 -0.23 -18.01
CA PRO A 312 7.28 0.13 -17.49
C PRO A 312 8.06 -1.12 -17.08
N ASP A 313 9.40 -1.05 -17.11
CA ASP A 313 10.24 -2.16 -16.65
C ASP A 313 10.06 -2.43 -15.15
N PHE A 314 9.87 -1.37 -14.34
CA PHE A 314 9.59 -1.47 -12.91
C PHE A 314 8.40 -0.62 -12.49
N MET A 315 7.62 -1.15 -11.59
CA MET A 315 6.39 -0.53 -11.09
C MET A 315 6.27 -0.67 -9.58
N LEU A 316 5.97 0.44 -8.91
CA LEU A 316 5.49 0.45 -7.53
C LEU A 316 3.97 0.28 -7.53
N SER A 317 3.45 -0.64 -6.72
CA SER A 317 2.00 -0.82 -6.53
C SER A 317 1.65 -0.64 -5.06
N PHE A 318 0.68 0.20 -4.73
CA PHE A 318 0.27 0.39 -3.32
C PHE A 318 -0.29 -0.90 -2.72
N ALA A 319 -1.10 -1.62 -3.46
CA ALA A 319 -1.70 -2.86 -3.00
C ALA A 319 -1.86 -3.87 -4.14
N LEU A 320 -1.72 -5.14 -3.82
CA LEU A 320 -2.14 -6.22 -4.68
C LEU A 320 -3.55 -6.67 -4.27
N VAL A 321 -4.46 -6.83 -5.24
CA VAL A 321 -5.84 -7.24 -5.02
C VAL A 321 -6.14 -8.43 -5.92
N GLU A 322 -6.68 -9.48 -5.33
CA GLU A 322 -7.13 -10.67 -6.05
C GLU A 322 -8.64 -10.58 -6.31
N THR A 323 -9.01 -10.67 -7.57
CA THR A 323 -10.39 -10.81 -8.03
C THR A 323 -10.48 -12.08 -8.89
N THR A 324 -10.60 -11.97 -10.20
CA THR A 324 -10.40 -13.09 -11.14
C THR A 324 -8.92 -13.39 -11.39
N ARG A 325 -8.08 -12.38 -11.22
CA ARG A 325 -6.61 -12.42 -11.28
C ARG A 325 -6.06 -11.47 -10.23
N VAL A 326 -4.75 -11.53 -10.03
CA VAL A 326 -4.06 -10.58 -9.14
C VAL A 326 -3.72 -9.31 -9.91
N PHE A 327 -4.09 -8.16 -9.35
CA PHE A 327 -3.85 -6.85 -9.93
C PHE A 327 -3.12 -5.92 -8.94
N GLY A 328 -2.13 -5.18 -9.44
CA GLY A 328 -1.56 -4.04 -8.72
C GLY A 328 -2.48 -2.83 -8.83
N ARG A 329 -2.82 -2.21 -7.71
CA ARG A 329 -3.64 -0.98 -7.63
C ARG A 329 -2.82 0.19 -7.12
N CYS A 330 -3.16 1.38 -7.58
CA CYS A 330 -2.42 2.62 -7.35
C CYS A 330 -0.95 2.43 -7.71
N ASN A 331 -0.70 2.47 -9.01
CA ASN A 331 0.57 2.11 -9.61
C ASN A 331 1.38 3.34 -10.02
N ALA A 332 2.69 3.23 -9.97
CA ALA A 332 3.61 4.22 -10.55
C ALA A 332 4.81 3.55 -11.21
N GLU A 333 5.24 4.10 -12.33
CA GLU A 333 6.55 3.77 -12.92
C GLU A 333 7.67 4.24 -11.99
N VAL A 334 8.63 3.38 -11.71
CA VAL A 334 9.76 3.68 -10.84
C VAL A 334 11.06 3.12 -11.42
N LYS A 335 12.20 3.62 -10.95
CA LYS A 335 13.52 3.09 -11.30
C LYS A 335 13.94 2.08 -10.24
N ALA A 336 14.48 0.95 -10.69
CA ALA A 336 14.93 -0.12 -9.78
C ALA A 336 15.98 0.36 -8.77
N GLU A 337 16.90 1.23 -9.23
CA GLU A 337 18.01 1.76 -8.45
C GLU A 337 17.56 2.59 -7.24
N TRP A 338 16.30 3.08 -7.25
CA TRP A 338 15.78 3.80 -6.08
C TRP A 338 15.64 2.90 -4.87
N LEU A 339 15.36 1.61 -5.07
CA LEU A 339 15.29 0.67 -3.95
C LEU A 339 16.63 0.54 -3.25
N GLU A 340 17.72 0.47 -4.00
CA GLU A 340 19.07 0.41 -3.45
C GLU A 340 19.43 1.66 -2.63
N GLN A 341 18.93 2.84 -3.05
CA GLN A 341 19.14 4.10 -2.33
C GLN A 341 18.33 4.19 -1.04
N ILE A 342 17.10 3.68 -1.06
CA ILE A 342 16.12 3.83 0.02
C ILE A 342 16.19 2.69 1.01
N ALA A 343 16.35 1.45 0.53
CA ALA A 343 16.32 0.24 1.33
C ALA A 343 17.44 -0.74 0.93
N PRO A 344 18.74 -0.34 1.03
CA PRO A 344 19.87 -1.17 0.65
C PRO A 344 19.92 -2.50 1.41
N TRP A 345 19.35 -2.57 2.61
CA TRP A 345 19.25 -3.79 3.42
C TRP A 345 18.32 -4.87 2.82
N LEU A 346 17.53 -4.52 1.81
CA LEU A 346 16.71 -5.46 1.05
C LEU A 346 17.43 -6.00 -0.20
N CYS A 347 18.60 -5.42 -0.52
CA CYS A 347 19.39 -5.77 -1.69
C CYS A 347 20.51 -6.76 -1.32
N ALA A 348 20.76 -7.71 -2.21
CA ALA A 348 21.90 -8.59 -2.16
C ALA A 348 22.87 -8.22 -3.28
N TYR A 349 24.15 -8.16 -2.95
CA TYR A 349 25.23 -7.77 -3.84
C TYR A 349 26.10 -8.99 -4.16
N VAL A 350 26.31 -9.25 -5.43
CA VAL A 350 27.18 -10.31 -5.91
C VAL A 350 28.22 -9.70 -6.84
N TYR A 351 29.49 -10.03 -6.60
CA TYR A 351 30.62 -9.53 -7.36
C TYR A 351 31.21 -10.68 -8.18
N ASP A 352 31.34 -10.44 -9.47
CA ASP A 352 32.01 -11.36 -10.40
C ASP A 352 33.04 -10.61 -11.27
N ASN A 353 33.86 -11.31 -12.02
CA ASN A 353 34.85 -10.77 -12.92
C ASN A 353 35.74 -9.70 -12.26
N VAL A 354 36.39 -10.05 -11.15
CA VAL A 354 37.31 -9.16 -10.44
C VAL A 354 38.62 -9.11 -11.20
N TYR A 355 39.13 -7.91 -11.52
CA TYR A 355 40.32 -7.70 -12.33
C TYR A 355 41.04 -6.41 -11.98
N TRP A 356 42.34 -6.36 -12.24
CA TRP A 356 43.15 -5.17 -12.20
C TRP A 356 43.01 -4.37 -13.49
N ASP A 357 42.89 -3.05 -13.40
CA ASP A 357 42.85 -2.14 -14.53
C ASP A 357 44.11 -1.25 -14.54
N ASP A 358 45.06 -1.56 -15.40
CA ASP A 358 46.35 -0.85 -15.52
C ASP A 358 46.19 0.66 -15.80
N ARG A 359 45.10 1.04 -16.53
CA ARG A 359 44.89 2.45 -16.90
C ARG A 359 44.48 3.33 -15.70
N SER A 360 43.67 2.80 -14.84
CA SER A 360 43.13 3.55 -13.68
C SER A 360 43.93 3.28 -12.41
N GLY A 361 44.71 2.19 -12.33
CA GLY A 361 45.42 1.77 -11.13
C GLY A 361 44.49 1.27 -10.02
N PHE A 362 43.35 0.68 -10.35
CA PHE A 362 42.39 0.15 -9.39
C PHE A 362 41.92 -1.27 -9.75
N VAL A 363 41.49 -1.99 -8.70
CA VAL A 363 40.80 -3.27 -8.87
C VAL A 363 39.30 -3.01 -9.03
N TYR A 364 38.74 -3.53 -10.09
CA TYR A 364 37.31 -3.47 -10.41
C TYR A 364 36.65 -4.82 -10.31
N ALA A 365 35.35 -4.81 -10.13
CA ALA A 365 34.50 -5.98 -10.26
C ALA A 365 33.23 -5.61 -11.04
N ARG A 366 32.55 -6.61 -11.54
CA ARG A 366 31.18 -6.50 -12.02
C ARG A 366 30.24 -6.79 -10.87
N GLU A 367 29.51 -5.76 -10.43
CA GLU A 367 28.56 -5.85 -9.32
C GLU A 367 27.15 -6.09 -9.86
N ARG A 368 26.54 -7.19 -9.45
CA ARG A 368 25.12 -7.48 -9.68
C ARG A 368 24.33 -7.25 -8.40
N VAL A 369 23.21 -6.53 -8.51
CA VAL A 369 22.35 -6.21 -7.38
C VAL A 369 20.98 -6.89 -7.58
N THR A 370 20.52 -7.60 -6.56
CA THR A 370 19.21 -8.25 -6.57
C THR A 370 18.42 -7.90 -5.33
N ALA A 371 17.08 -7.92 -5.43
CA ALA A 371 16.19 -7.79 -4.28
C ALA A 371 15.13 -8.91 -4.35
N GLY A 372 15.32 -9.95 -3.54
CA GLY A 372 14.56 -11.19 -3.69
C GLY A 372 14.75 -11.76 -5.10
N GLN A 373 13.66 -11.96 -5.84
CA GLN A 373 13.71 -12.46 -7.22
C GLN A 373 13.92 -11.36 -8.28
N LEU A 374 13.95 -10.10 -7.90
CA LEU A 374 14.14 -8.98 -8.82
C LEU A 374 15.61 -8.70 -9.06
N ILE A 375 15.99 -8.49 -10.32
CA ILE A 375 17.31 -8.01 -10.71
C ILE A 375 17.22 -6.48 -10.76
N ILE A 376 17.84 -5.81 -9.77
CA ILE A 376 17.90 -4.34 -9.68
C ILE A 376 18.94 -3.79 -10.64
N ASN A 377 20.10 -4.45 -10.69
CA ASN A 377 21.17 -4.16 -11.63
C ASN A 377 21.81 -5.47 -12.11
N SER A 378 21.90 -5.68 -13.41
CA SER A 378 22.41 -6.93 -13.99
C SER A 378 23.94 -7.03 -13.99
N GLY A 379 24.65 -5.92 -13.73
CA GLY A 379 26.10 -5.88 -13.66
C GLY A 379 26.66 -4.52 -14.05
N ARG A 380 27.11 -3.78 -13.06
CA ARG A 380 27.80 -2.48 -13.22
C ARG A 380 29.27 -2.63 -12.79
N ARG A 381 30.15 -1.87 -13.44
CA ARG A 381 31.53 -1.77 -13.00
C ARG A 381 31.60 -1.03 -11.68
N CYS A 382 32.26 -1.57 -10.67
CA CYS A 382 32.44 -0.95 -9.37
C CYS A 382 33.87 -1.08 -8.87
N HIS A 383 34.31 -0.15 -8.00
CA HIS A 383 35.58 -0.23 -7.31
C HIS A 383 35.53 -1.30 -6.22
N TYR A 384 36.15 -2.45 -6.48
CA TYR A 384 36.08 -3.62 -5.61
C TYR A 384 36.76 -3.39 -4.24
N ALA A 385 37.83 -2.61 -4.22
CA ALA A 385 38.56 -2.28 -2.99
C ALA A 385 37.73 -1.54 -1.94
N LYS A 386 36.65 -0.84 -2.34
CA LYS A 386 35.75 -0.13 -1.39
C LYS A 386 34.95 -1.08 -0.50
N THR A 387 34.62 -2.25 -1.00
CA THR A 387 33.78 -3.24 -0.31
C THR A 387 34.60 -4.44 0.16
N HIS A 388 35.64 -4.83 -0.60
CA HIS A 388 36.47 -6.02 -0.38
C HIS A 388 37.97 -5.64 -0.46
N PRO A 389 38.50 -4.88 0.50
CA PRO A 389 39.87 -4.35 0.42
C PRO A 389 40.96 -5.44 0.48
N LYS A 390 40.72 -6.50 1.21
CA LYS A 390 41.71 -7.61 1.33
C LYS A 390 41.86 -8.37 0.02
N GLU A 391 40.75 -8.81 -0.57
CA GLU A 391 40.73 -9.52 -1.83
C GLU A 391 41.21 -8.65 -3.00
N ALA A 392 40.82 -7.38 -3.01
CA ALA A 392 41.32 -6.43 -4.00
C ALA A 392 42.85 -6.25 -3.92
N ARG A 393 43.45 -6.27 -2.72
CA ARG A 393 44.90 -6.26 -2.55
C ARG A 393 45.57 -7.51 -3.13
N GLU A 394 44.98 -8.67 -2.94
CA GLU A 394 45.50 -9.95 -3.51
C GLU A 394 45.49 -9.90 -5.04
N VAL A 395 44.39 -9.41 -5.65
CA VAL A 395 44.28 -9.24 -7.10
C VAL A 395 45.35 -8.24 -7.60
N PHE A 396 45.51 -7.10 -6.92
CA PHE A 396 46.56 -6.14 -7.25
C PHE A 396 47.96 -6.71 -7.20
N ILE A 397 48.29 -7.50 -6.15
CA ILE A 397 49.61 -8.15 -6.04
C ILE A 397 49.83 -9.13 -7.19
N ARG A 398 48.82 -9.92 -7.56
CA ARG A 398 48.89 -10.95 -8.58
C ARG A 398 48.91 -10.41 -10.01
N GLU A 399 48.16 -9.32 -10.28
CA GLU A 399 47.90 -8.83 -11.64
C GLU A 399 48.52 -7.46 -11.92
N GLY A 400 48.81 -6.67 -10.88
CA GLY A 400 49.34 -5.31 -11.02
C GLY A 400 50.82 -5.14 -10.64
N LEU A 401 51.44 -6.15 -9.97
CA LEU A 401 52.86 -6.13 -9.60
C LEU A 401 53.67 -7.18 -10.37
N VAL A 402 53.04 -8.01 -11.14
CA VAL A 402 53.68 -9.00 -12.01
C VAL A 402 53.45 -8.56 -13.44
#